data_b132b168b180d5d35dd827f061edad08
#
_entry.id   b132b168b180d5d35dd827f061edad08
#
_cell.length_a   1.000
_cell.length_b   1.000
_cell.length_c   1.000
_cell.angle_alpha   90.00
_cell.angle_beta   90.00
_cell.angle_gamma   90.00
#
_symmetry.space_group_name_H-M   'P 1'
#
loop_
_entity.id
_entity.type
_entity.pdbx_description
1 polymer ?
#
loop_
_entity_poly.entity_id
_entity_poly.type
_entity_poly.pdbx_seq_one_letter_code
_entity_poly.pdbx_strand_id
1 'polypeptide(L)'
;MTRSRTITITVKKKTGDAFDAILQVPPKMMPDAKINDDGWWSFTGPHGKSKLKFNENKSLGILDHQYVDEESKWDIPMRVVSNGDFSDVVITLNKPDELSDSQFDQRMTEIGDMVLSMKNIIELT
;
A
#
# COMPACT_ATOMS: atom_id res chain seq x y z
N MET A 1 -11.81 -11.11 -18.80
CA MET A 1 -12.21 -11.17 -17.36
C MET A 1 -11.39 -10.16 -16.58
N THR A 2 -12.05 -9.35 -15.77
CA THR A 2 -11.36 -8.39 -14.91
C THR A 2 -10.72 -9.12 -13.73
N ARG A 3 -9.42 -8.88 -13.51
CA ARG A 3 -8.65 -9.54 -12.46
C ARG A 3 -7.99 -8.51 -11.54
N SER A 4 -8.70 -7.42 -11.31
CA SER A 4 -8.20 -6.34 -10.46
C SER A 4 -9.31 -5.80 -9.59
N ARG A 5 -8.93 -5.18 -8.49
CA ARG A 5 -9.83 -4.42 -7.62
C ARG A 5 -9.21 -3.08 -7.30
N THR A 6 -10.04 -2.08 -7.16
CA THR A 6 -9.62 -0.74 -6.75
C THR A 6 -10.21 -0.42 -5.40
N ILE A 7 -9.37 0.04 -4.47
CA ILE A 7 -9.79 0.52 -3.16
C ILE A 7 -9.48 2.00 -3.08
N THR A 8 -10.46 2.80 -2.68
CA THR A 8 -10.28 4.22 -2.45
C THR A 8 -10.62 4.54 -1.00
N ILE A 9 -9.72 5.25 -0.33
CA ILE A 9 -10.00 5.80 1.00
C ILE A 9 -9.79 7.31 0.97
N THR A 10 -10.64 8.04 1.71
CA THR A 10 -10.46 9.47 1.91
C THR A 10 -9.79 9.70 3.26
N VAL A 11 -8.70 10.45 3.26
CA VAL A 11 -7.97 10.80 4.49
C VAL A 11 -8.06 12.29 4.76
N LYS A 12 -8.12 12.67 6.03
CA LYS A 12 -8.24 14.07 6.47
C LYS A 12 -6.88 14.75 6.48
N LYS A 13 -6.23 14.77 5.32
CA LYS A 13 -4.92 15.39 5.12
C LYS A 13 -4.86 15.95 3.70
N LYS A 14 -4.13 17.03 3.52
CA LYS A 14 -3.81 17.54 2.17
C LYS A 14 -2.85 16.57 1.48
N THR A 15 -2.81 16.63 0.15
CA THR A 15 -2.10 15.64 -0.67
C THR A 15 -0.62 15.48 -0.29
N GLY A 16 0.10 16.58 -0.05
CA GLY A 16 1.51 16.51 0.32
C GLY A 16 1.74 15.82 1.66
N ASP A 17 0.90 16.13 2.65
CA ASP A 17 0.99 15.53 3.98
C ASP A 17 0.57 14.06 3.95
N ALA A 18 -0.48 13.74 3.20
CA ALA A 18 -0.90 12.35 3.01
C ALA A 18 0.20 11.52 2.32
N PHE A 19 0.81 12.08 1.28
CA PHE A 19 1.90 11.45 0.55
C PHE A 19 3.07 11.11 1.50
N ASP A 20 3.54 12.10 2.26
CA ASP A 20 4.66 11.91 3.17
C ASP A 20 4.33 10.90 4.29
N ALA A 21 3.10 10.93 4.78
CA ALA A 21 2.65 9.99 5.81
C ALA A 21 2.64 8.54 5.30
N ILE A 22 2.22 8.33 4.05
CA ILE A 22 2.19 6.98 3.45
C ILE A 22 3.58 6.38 3.37
N LEU A 23 4.60 7.17 3.03
CA LEU A 23 5.98 6.70 2.97
C LEU A 23 6.49 6.19 4.32
N GLN A 24 5.90 6.63 5.41
CA GLN A 24 6.28 6.25 6.77
C GLN A 24 5.39 5.15 7.37
N VAL A 25 4.44 4.64 6.60
CA VAL A 25 3.52 3.59 7.07
C VAL A 25 4.25 2.28 7.42
N PRO A 26 5.22 1.78 6.63
CA PRO A 26 5.84 0.48 6.92
C PRO A 26 6.36 0.35 8.36
N PRO A 27 7.18 1.26 8.90
CA PRO A 27 7.65 1.09 10.28
C PRO A 27 6.58 1.29 11.33
N LYS A 28 5.50 2.01 11.01
CA LYS A 28 4.39 2.24 11.94
C LYS A 28 3.42 1.07 11.99
N MET A 29 3.35 0.30 10.91
CA MET A 29 2.44 -0.84 10.79
C MET A 29 3.13 -2.16 11.13
N MET A 30 4.42 -2.29 10.79
CA MET A 30 5.22 -3.50 10.98
C MET A 30 6.37 -3.20 11.94
N PRO A 31 6.35 -3.73 13.18
CA PRO A 31 7.36 -3.38 14.20
C PRO A 31 8.79 -3.72 13.80
N ASP A 32 8.99 -4.76 12.99
CA ASP A 32 10.31 -5.20 12.54
C ASP A 32 10.74 -4.59 11.19
N ALA A 33 9.96 -3.65 10.63
CA ALA A 33 10.28 -3.07 9.34
C ALA A 33 11.60 -2.29 9.37
N LYS A 34 12.46 -2.60 8.41
CA LYS A 34 13.75 -1.93 8.21
C LYS A 34 13.90 -1.57 6.75
N ILE A 35 14.40 -0.37 6.47
CA ILE A 35 14.74 0.02 5.11
C ILE A 35 16.20 -0.33 4.82
N ASN A 36 16.44 -0.97 3.68
CA ASN A 36 17.77 -1.35 3.21
C ASN A 36 18.36 -0.24 2.33
N ASP A 37 19.64 -0.32 2.03
CA ASP A 37 20.35 0.68 1.19
C ASP A 37 19.77 0.76 -0.23
N ASP A 38 19.17 -0.32 -0.72
CA ASP A 38 18.55 -0.40 -2.05
C ASP A 38 17.13 0.18 -2.10
N GLY A 39 16.63 0.71 -0.98
CA GLY A 39 15.30 1.29 -0.88
C GLY A 39 14.18 0.31 -0.55
N TRP A 40 14.48 -0.97 -0.42
CA TRP A 40 13.51 -1.96 -0.02
C TRP A 40 13.30 -1.96 1.50
N TRP A 41 12.04 -1.92 1.91
CA TRP A 41 11.64 -2.26 3.26
C TRP A 41 11.58 -3.78 3.42
N SER A 42 12.10 -4.31 4.51
CA SER A 42 12.00 -5.73 4.86
C SER A 42 11.27 -5.88 6.19
N PHE A 43 10.33 -6.81 6.26
CA PHE A 43 9.53 -7.05 7.46
C PHE A 43 8.92 -8.44 7.41
N THR A 44 8.34 -8.88 8.54
CA THR A 44 7.57 -10.12 8.62
C THR A 44 6.09 -9.76 8.62
N GLY A 45 5.36 -10.26 7.62
CA GLY A 45 3.93 -10.05 7.48
C GLY A 45 3.14 -11.35 7.67
N PRO A 46 1.81 -11.30 7.44
CA PRO A 46 0.94 -12.48 7.59
C PRO A 46 1.31 -13.64 6.67
N HIS A 47 2.00 -13.37 5.58
CA HIS A 47 2.40 -14.37 4.59
C HIS A 47 3.91 -14.60 4.57
N GLY A 48 4.56 -14.41 5.71
CA GLY A 48 5.97 -14.68 5.89
C GLY A 48 6.87 -13.48 5.67
N LYS A 49 8.12 -13.74 5.33
CA LYS A 49 9.09 -12.68 5.05
C LYS A 49 8.65 -11.90 3.84
N SER A 50 8.57 -10.58 4.01
CA SER A 50 8.02 -9.67 3.01
C SER A 50 8.96 -8.51 2.76
N LYS A 51 8.81 -7.89 1.58
CA LYS A 51 9.53 -6.68 1.24
C LYS A 51 8.68 -5.78 0.37
N LEU A 52 8.92 -4.48 0.48
CA LEU A 52 8.16 -3.46 -0.23
C LEU A 52 9.10 -2.34 -0.66
N LYS A 53 8.92 -1.86 -1.89
CA LYS A 53 9.69 -0.72 -2.41
C LYS A 53 8.76 0.26 -3.09
N PHE A 54 8.81 1.52 -2.65
CA PHE A 54 8.11 2.61 -3.30
C PHE A 54 8.88 3.13 -4.52
N ASN A 55 8.16 3.34 -5.61
CA ASN A 55 8.61 4.08 -6.79
C ASN A 55 7.83 5.38 -6.82
N GLU A 56 8.29 6.35 -6.05
CA GLU A 56 7.53 7.55 -5.73
C GLU A 56 7.78 8.70 -6.71
N ASN A 57 6.71 9.50 -6.94
CA ASN A 57 6.82 10.80 -7.59
C ASN A 57 5.85 11.76 -6.91
N LYS A 58 6.35 12.57 -5.99
CA LYS A 58 5.51 13.43 -5.15
C LYS A 58 4.76 14.47 -5.96
N SER A 59 5.39 15.06 -6.97
CA SER A 59 4.75 16.11 -7.78
C SER A 59 3.52 15.61 -8.52
N LEU A 60 3.45 14.33 -8.85
CA LEU A 60 2.33 13.70 -9.55
C LEU A 60 1.44 12.88 -8.61
N GLY A 61 1.74 12.82 -7.31
CA GLY A 61 0.99 12.02 -6.36
C GLY A 61 1.11 10.52 -6.56
N ILE A 62 2.22 10.07 -7.16
CA ILE A 62 2.44 8.67 -7.50
C ILE A 62 3.17 7.96 -6.37
N LEU A 63 2.56 6.91 -5.84
CA LEU A 63 3.12 6.03 -4.81
C LEU A 63 3.08 4.57 -5.24
N ASP A 64 3.29 4.31 -6.52
CA ASP A 64 3.37 2.95 -7.03
C ASP A 64 4.44 2.20 -6.25
N HIS A 65 4.17 0.94 -5.95
CA HIS A 65 5.13 0.15 -5.19
C HIS A 65 5.06 -1.31 -5.59
N GLN A 66 6.14 -2.01 -5.29
CA GLN A 66 6.24 -3.45 -5.40
C GLN A 66 6.16 -4.05 -4.01
N TYR A 67 5.43 -5.14 -3.88
CA TYR A 67 5.33 -5.92 -2.65
C TYR A 67 5.60 -7.38 -2.99
N VAL A 68 6.44 -8.02 -2.19
CA VAL A 68 6.80 -9.43 -2.36
C VAL A 68 6.70 -10.13 -1.01
N ASP A 69 6.05 -11.28 -1.00
CA ASP A 69 6.07 -12.19 0.15
C ASP A 69 6.47 -13.60 -0.30
N GLU A 70 6.35 -14.58 0.58
CA GLU A 70 6.76 -15.96 0.26
C GLU A 70 5.85 -16.64 -0.76
N GLU A 71 4.65 -16.09 -1.00
CA GLU A 71 3.65 -16.70 -1.88
C GLU A 71 3.46 -15.96 -3.20
N SER A 72 3.79 -14.65 -3.26
CA SER A 72 3.39 -13.83 -4.40
C SER A 72 4.22 -12.57 -4.57
N LYS A 73 4.17 -12.02 -5.79
CA LYS A 73 4.76 -10.72 -6.15
C LYS A 73 3.67 -9.82 -6.69
N TRP A 74 3.66 -8.56 -6.22
CA TRP A 74 2.64 -7.58 -6.58
C TRP A 74 3.27 -6.31 -7.10
N ASP A 75 2.72 -5.79 -8.20
CA ASP A 75 2.93 -4.41 -8.62
C ASP A 75 1.64 -3.65 -8.28
N ILE A 76 1.75 -2.65 -7.41
CA ILE A 76 0.57 -1.98 -6.87
C ILE A 76 0.59 -0.51 -7.25
N PRO A 77 -0.18 -0.10 -8.26
CA PRO A 77 -0.41 1.31 -8.54
C PRO A 77 -1.13 1.99 -7.38
N MET A 78 -0.62 3.13 -6.94
CA MET A 78 -1.25 3.92 -5.88
C MET A 78 -1.13 5.40 -6.23
N ARG A 79 -2.22 6.15 -6.02
CA ARG A 79 -2.28 7.58 -6.30
C ARG A 79 -2.88 8.32 -5.12
N VAL A 80 -2.34 9.50 -4.86
CA VAL A 80 -2.91 10.46 -3.90
C VAL A 80 -3.49 11.60 -4.71
N VAL A 81 -4.81 11.78 -4.61
CA VAL A 81 -5.56 12.73 -5.42
C VAL A 81 -6.23 13.75 -4.52
N SER A 82 -6.17 15.02 -4.89
CA SER A 82 -6.80 16.10 -4.11
C SER A 82 -8.33 15.93 -4.08
N ASN A 83 -8.90 16.12 -2.89
CA ASN A 83 -10.35 16.13 -2.68
C ASN A 83 -10.68 17.25 -1.69
N GLY A 84 -10.67 18.50 -2.16
CA GLY A 84 -10.79 19.68 -1.31
C GLY A 84 -9.64 19.77 -0.31
N ASP A 85 -9.96 19.83 0.98
CA ASP A 85 -8.95 19.81 2.06
C ASP A 85 -8.51 18.40 2.44
N PHE A 86 -9.13 17.38 1.82
CA PHE A 86 -8.83 15.98 2.05
C PHE A 86 -8.06 15.40 0.86
N SER A 87 -7.67 14.15 0.97
CA SER A 87 -7.04 13.40 -0.12
C SER A 87 -7.72 12.06 -0.30
N ASP A 88 -7.89 11.66 -1.54
CA ASP A 88 -8.27 10.29 -1.87
C ASP A 88 -7.01 9.49 -2.19
N VAL A 89 -6.85 8.35 -1.53
CA VAL A 89 -5.80 7.40 -1.82
C VAL A 89 -6.42 6.27 -2.62
N VAL A 90 -6.01 6.14 -3.87
CA VAL A 90 -6.56 5.18 -4.83
C VAL A 90 -5.55 4.08 -5.05
N ILE A 91 -5.92 2.85 -4.72
CA ILE A 91 -5.04 1.69 -4.77
C ILE A 91 -5.61 0.68 -5.74
N THR A 92 -4.83 0.28 -6.75
CA THR A 92 -5.23 -0.76 -7.69
C THR A 92 -4.49 -2.05 -7.38
N LEU A 93 -5.26 -3.13 -7.21
CA LEU A 93 -4.74 -4.44 -6.85
C LEU A 93 -4.99 -5.41 -8.00
N ASN A 94 -3.95 -5.69 -8.76
CA ASN A 94 -3.98 -6.66 -9.86
C ASN A 94 -3.64 -8.04 -9.30
N LYS A 95 -4.44 -9.05 -9.67
CA LYS A 95 -4.21 -10.41 -9.19
C LYS A 95 -2.86 -10.94 -9.70
N PRO A 96 -1.94 -11.34 -8.80
CA PRO A 96 -0.71 -12.01 -9.23
C PRO A 96 -0.99 -13.39 -9.83
N ASP A 97 -0.15 -13.80 -10.77
CA ASP A 97 -0.30 -15.11 -11.42
C ASP A 97 -0.10 -16.28 -10.44
N GLU A 98 0.68 -16.06 -9.36
CA GLU A 98 0.97 -17.08 -8.35
C GLU A 98 -0.24 -17.45 -7.50
N LEU A 99 -1.27 -16.60 -7.46
CA LEU A 99 -2.45 -16.81 -6.62
C LEU A 99 -3.64 -17.31 -7.44
N SER A 100 -4.43 -18.22 -6.86
CA SER A 100 -5.73 -18.58 -7.39
C SER A 100 -6.76 -17.47 -7.15
N ASP A 101 -7.92 -17.56 -7.81
CA ASP A 101 -9.00 -16.59 -7.61
C ASP A 101 -9.45 -16.56 -6.14
N SER A 102 -9.58 -17.71 -5.49
CA SER A 102 -9.98 -17.75 -4.08
C SER A 102 -8.91 -17.19 -3.15
N GLN A 103 -7.64 -17.42 -3.45
CA GLN A 103 -6.54 -16.83 -2.68
C GLN A 103 -6.52 -15.30 -2.86
N PHE A 104 -6.76 -14.82 -4.07
CA PHE A 104 -6.86 -13.38 -4.32
C PHE A 104 -8.02 -12.75 -3.53
N ASP A 105 -9.20 -13.38 -3.53
CA ASP A 105 -10.35 -12.89 -2.77
C ASP A 105 -10.05 -12.83 -1.27
N GLN A 106 -9.37 -13.82 -0.74
CA GLN A 106 -8.95 -13.82 0.67
C GLN A 106 -7.97 -12.68 0.95
N ARG A 107 -7.01 -12.45 0.05
CA ARG A 107 -6.07 -11.33 0.17
C ARG A 107 -6.80 -9.98 0.13
N MET A 108 -7.86 -9.85 -0.67
CA MET A 108 -8.64 -8.61 -0.73
C MET A 108 -9.31 -8.31 0.61
N THR A 109 -9.79 -9.30 1.33
CA THR A 109 -10.34 -9.13 2.68
C THR A 109 -9.26 -8.64 3.65
N GLU A 110 -8.08 -9.27 3.63
CA GLU A 110 -6.95 -8.87 4.48
C GLU A 110 -6.46 -7.45 4.17
N ILE A 111 -6.34 -7.12 2.88
CA ILE A 111 -5.89 -5.80 2.43
C ILE A 111 -6.91 -4.73 2.79
N GLY A 112 -8.20 -5.03 2.72
CA GLY A 112 -9.25 -4.11 3.14
C GLY A 112 -9.09 -3.71 4.60
N ASP A 113 -8.83 -4.66 5.49
CA ASP A 113 -8.57 -4.39 6.91
C ASP A 113 -7.28 -3.60 7.11
N MET A 114 -6.24 -3.95 6.38
CA MET A 114 -4.95 -3.25 6.44
C MET A 114 -5.08 -1.79 5.98
N VAL A 115 -5.85 -1.53 4.95
CA VAL A 115 -6.08 -0.18 4.41
C VAL A 115 -6.80 0.71 5.43
N LEU A 116 -7.73 0.16 6.22
CA LEU A 116 -8.38 0.90 7.30
C LEU A 116 -7.38 1.28 8.40
N SER A 117 -6.47 0.38 8.74
CA SER A 117 -5.39 0.67 9.70
C SER A 117 -4.45 1.73 9.14
N MET A 118 -4.13 1.66 7.87
CA MET A 118 -3.29 2.65 7.18
C MET A 118 -3.94 4.04 7.22
N LYS A 119 -5.25 4.13 6.98
CA LYS A 119 -5.97 5.39 7.09
C LYS A 119 -5.79 6.04 8.47
N ASN A 120 -5.95 5.27 9.53
CA ASN A 120 -5.77 5.77 10.90
C ASN A 120 -4.34 6.28 11.12
N ILE A 121 -3.34 5.55 10.64
CA ILE A 121 -1.93 5.95 10.75
C ILE A 121 -1.70 7.28 10.02
N ILE A 122 -2.21 7.42 8.81
CA ILE A 122 -2.06 8.63 8.01
C ILE A 122 -2.70 9.82 8.73
N GLU A 123 -3.90 9.66 9.24
CA GLU A 123 -4.65 10.74 9.88
C GLU A 123 -4.06 11.17 11.23
N LEU A 124 -3.34 10.27 11.91
CA LEU A 124 -2.69 10.56 13.18
C LEU A 124 -1.25 11.10 13.04
N THR A 125 -0.74 11.15 11.85
CA THR A 125 0.65 11.61 11.60
C THR A 125 0.81 13.12 11.63
#